data_2489047d67541208b32c257915f20a2d
#
_entry.id   2489047d67541208b32c257915f20a2d
#
_cell.length_a   1.000
_cell.length_b   1.000
_cell.length_c   1.000
_cell.angle_alpha   90.00
_cell.angle_beta   90.00
_cell.angle_gamma   90.00
#
_symmetry.space_group_name_H-M   'P 1'
#
loop_
_entity.id
_entity.type
_entity.pdbx_description
1 polymer ?
#
loop_
_entity_poly.entity_id
_entity_poly.type
_entity_poly.pdbx_seq_one_letter_code
_entity_poly.pdbx_strand_id
1 'polypeptide(L)'
;MKSESGTLHEIGERLRYARLAAAMTQEQVADLAGISRPRYRDIEKGTAAARATTLMNVARALGLEMMLVPQAMVPAVQALLRPHDDDDLPAFVSQPDDDDHGSSLPRT
;
A
#
# COMPACT_ATOMS: atom_id res chain seq x y z
N MET A 1 -19.78 1.22 -10.80
CA MET A 1 -18.45 0.87 -11.33
C MET A 1 -17.69 2.14 -11.66
N LYS A 2 -16.43 2.18 -11.34
CA LYS A 2 -15.62 3.36 -11.59
C LYS A 2 -15.17 3.44 -13.03
N SER A 3 -15.04 4.64 -13.53
CA SER A 3 -14.45 4.84 -14.85
C SER A 3 -12.96 4.55 -14.79
N GLU A 4 -12.35 4.38 -15.96
CA GLU A 4 -10.92 4.15 -16.04
C GLU A 4 -10.15 5.31 -15.41
N SER A 5 -10.55 6.55 -15.66
CA SER A 5 -9.85 7.70 -15.10
C SER A 5 -10.01 7.75 -13.57
N GLY A 6 -11.15 7.32 -13.03
CA GLY A 6 -11.31 7.23 -11.60
C GLY A 6 -10.39 6.19 -10.98
N THR A 7 -10.22 5.07 -11.64
CA THR A 7 -9.31 4.02 -11.19
C THR A 7 -7.87 4.47 -11.24
N LEU A 8 -7.48 5.15 -12.33
CA LEU A 8 -6.12 5.67 -12.47
C LEU A 8 -5.82 6.70 -11.39
N HIS A 9 -6.80 7.52 -11.06
CA HIS A 9 -6.62 8.52 -10.01
C HIS A 9 -6.41 7.86 -8.66
N GLU A 10 -7.17 6.82 -8.35
CA GLU A 10 -7.01 6.08 -7.09
C GLU A 10 -5.64 5.44 -6.99
N ILE A 11 -5.19 4.82 -8.07
CA ILE A 11 -3.87 4.20 -8.07
C ILE A 11 -2.81 5.26 -7.82
N GLY A 12 -2.91 6.38 -8.53
CA GLY A 12 -1.96 7.48 -8.38
C GLY A 12 -1.91 8.03 -6.95
N GLU A 13 -3.07 8.17 -6.32
CA GLU A 13 -3.15 8.63 -4.94
C GLU A 13 -2.45 7.67 -3.98
N ARG A 14 -2.64 6.38 -4.18
CA ARG A 14 -1.98 5.37 -3.38
C ARG A 14 -0.47 5.43 -3.51
N LEU A 15 -0.01 5.60 -4.75
CA LEU A 15 1.43 5.70 -4.99
C LEU A 15 2.00 6.95 -4.35
N ARG A 16 1.29 8.06 -4.50
CA ARG A 16 1.74 9.32 -3.90
C ARG A 16 1.83 9.22 -2.39
N TYR A 17 0.81 8.66 -1.77
CA TYR A 17 0.82 8.50 -0.32
C TYR A 17 2.00 7.65 0.13
N ALA A 18 2.23 6.52 -0.54
CA ALA A 18 3.34 5.64 -0.18
C ALA A 18 4.69 6.34 -0.38
N ARG A 19 4.80 7.13 -1.46
CA ARG A 19 6.03 7.86 -1.74
C ARG A 19 6.32 8.88 -0.63
N LEU A 20 5.32 9.64 -0.25
CA LEU A 20 5.50 10.65 0.79
C LEU A 20 5.81 9.99 2.13
N ALA A 21 5.15 8.87 2.44
CA ALA A 21 5.41 8.13 3.67
C ALA A 21 6.84 7.58 3.70
N ALA A 22 7.39 7.24 2.53
CA ALA A 22 8.76 6.74 2.42
C ALA A 22 9.78 7.87 2.31
N ALA A 23 9.34 9.13 2.31
CA ALA A 23 10.20 10.31 2.18
C ALA A 23 11.02 10.26 0.90
N MET A 24 10.41 9.83 -0.21
CA MET A 24 11.08 9.72 -1.49
C MET A 24 10.61 10.80 -2.44
N THR A 25 11.50 11.21 -3.35
CA THR A 25 11.15 12.11 -4.43
C THR A 25 10.59 11.33 -5.60
N GLN A 26 9.88 12.01 -6.49
CA GLN A 26 9.39 11.39 -7.72
C GLN A 26 10.56 10.84 -8.55
N GLU A 27 11.66 11.56 -8.58
CA GLU A 27 12.83 11.12 -9.34
C GLU A 27 13.40 9.82 -8.76
N GLN A 28 13.47 9.72 -7.45
CA GLN A 28 13.99 8.50 -6.81
C GLN A 28 13.13 7.29 -7.15
N VAL A 29 11.82 7.45 -7.08
CA VAL A 29 10.91 6.36 -7.41
C VAL A 29 11.04 5.98 -8.89
N ALA A 30 11.08 6.98 -9.77
CA ALA A 30 11.21 6.73 -11.20
C ALA A 30 12.49 5.97 -11.50
N ASP A 31 13.60 6.39 -10.90
CA ASP A 31 14.89 5.73 -11.12
C ASP A 31 14.83 4.28 -10.68
N LEU A 32 14.29 4.01 -9.51
CA LEU A 32 14.20 2.64 -9.01
C LEU A 32 13.27 1.79 -9.86
N ALA A 33 12.23 2.38 -10.41
CA ALA A 33 11.27 1.66 -11.24
C ALA A 33 11.70 1.54 -12.70
N GLY A 34 12.78 2.23 -13.07
CA GLY A 34 13.30 2.16 -14.43
C GLY A 34 12.48 2.94 -15.44
N ILE A 35 11.83 4.02 -15.02
CA ILE A 35 11.04 4.87 -15.91
C ILE A 35 11.49 6.32 -15.74
N SER A 36 11.06 7.19 -16.67
CA SER A 36 11.40 8.60 -16.58
C SER A 36 10.59 9.28 -15.49
N ARG A 37 11.12 10.36 -14.95
CA ARG A 37 10.41 11.14 -13.95
C ARG A 37 9.07 11.70 -14.49
N PRO A 38 9.02 12.27 -15.70
CA PRO A 38 7.72 12.73 -16.22
C PRO A 38 6.71 11.59 -16.35
N ARG A 39 7.17 10.40 -16.72
CA ARG A 39 6.29 9.23 -16.81
C ARG A 39 5.72 8.88 -15.45
N TYR A 40 6.57 8.81 -14.44
CA TYR A 40 6.09 8.51 -13.09
C TYR A 40 5.14 9.60 -12.59
N ARG A 41 5.48 10.88 -12.85
CA ARG A 41 4.61 11.97 -12.44
C ARG A 41 3.20 11.82 -13.00
N ASP A 42 3.10 11.45 -14.27
CA ASP A 42 1.79 11.29 -14.91
C ASP A 42 1.02 10.10 -14.34
N ILE A 43 1.73 9.03 -13.99
CA ILE A 43 1.09 7.88 -13.34
C ILE A 43 0.56 8.30 -11.97
N GLU A 44 1.33 9.04 -11.21
CA GLU A 44 0.93 9.49 -9.88
C GLU A 44 -0.25 10.45 -9.94
N LYS A 45 -0.32 11.28 -10.98
CA LYS A 45 -1.45 12.19 -11.17
C LYS A 45 -2.70 11.47 -11.65
N GLY A 46 -2.57 10.26 -12.14
CA GLY A 46 -3.70 9.53 -12.71
C GLY A 46 -4.03 9.97 -14.13
N THR A 47 -3.11 10.64 -14.82
CA THR A 47 -3.33 11.12 -16.19
C THR A 47 -2.76 10.17 -17.23
N ALA A 48 -2.08 9.11 -16.81
CA ALA A 48 -1.53 8.13 -17.74
C ALA A 48 -1.70 6.74 -17.17
N ALA A 49 -2.13 5.80 -17.99
CA ALA A 49 -2.16 4.40 -17.64
C ALA A 49 -0.75 3.84 -17.76
N ALA A 50 -0.51 2.74 -17.05
CA ALA A 50 0.77 2.06 -17.13
C ALA A 50 0.53 0.56 -17.25
N ARG A 51 1.49 -0.13 -17.85
CA ARG A 51 1.44 -1.58 -17.89
C ARG A 51 1.50 -2.14 -16.49
N ALA A 52 0.90 -3.32 -16.31
CA ALA A 52 0.91 -3.97 -15.00
C ALA A 52 2.33 -4.16 -14.49
N THR A 53 3.27 -4.53 -15.37
CA THR A 53 4.66 -4.72 -14.97
C THR A 53 5.30 -3.43 -14.49
N THR A 54 4.98 -2.31 -15.15
CA THR A 54 5.47 -1.00 -14.72
C THR A 54 4.92 -0.65 -13.34
N LEU A 55 3.62 -0.86 -13.14
CA LEU A 55 3.02 -0.60 -11.84
C LEU A 55 3.62 -1.46 -10.75
N MET A 56 3.91 -2.73 -11.06
CA MET A 56 4.55 -3.61 -10.09
C MET A 56 5.93 -3.09 -9.70
N ASN A 57 6.70 -2.62 -10.69
CA ASN A 57 8.03 -2.08 -10.41
C ASN A 57 7.95 -0.81 -9.57
N VAL A 58 6.99 0.05 -9.88
CA VAL A 58 6.78 1.26 -9.08
C VAL A 58 6.38 0.90 -7.65
N ALA A 59 5.45 -0.05 -7.51
CA ALA A 59 5.01 -0.47 -6.19
C ALA A 59 6.19 -0.99 -5.37
N ARG A 60 7.03 -1.83 -5.97
CA ARG A 60 8.18 -2.39 -5.27
C ARG A 60 9.20 -1.32 -4.91
N ALA A 61 9.38 -0.32 -5.77
CA ALA A 61 10.24 0.82 -5.44
C ALA A 61 9.77 1.54 -4.19
N LEU A 62 8.48 1.48 -3.92
CA LEU A 62 7.86 2.13 -2.75
C LEU A 62 7.68 1.18 -1.57
N GLY A 63 8.21 -0.04 -1.67
CA GLY A 63 8.05 -1.01 -0.60
C GLY A 63 6.69 -1.68 -0.57
N LEU A 64 5.94 -1.58 -1.67
CA LEU A 64 4.63 -2.19 -1.79
C LEU A 64 4.68 -3.41 -2.69
N GLU A 65 3.66 -4.24 -2.59
CA GLU A 65 3.51 -5.39 -3.46
C GLU A 65 2.10 -5.40 -4.02
N MET A 66 1.97 -5.61 -5.33
CA MET A 66 0.66 -5.74 -5.95
C MET A 66 0.18 -7.18 -5.84
N MET A 67 -1.05 -7.35 -5.45
CA MET A 67 -1.65 -8.67 -5.30
C MET A 67 -3.04 -8.67 -5.93
N LEU A 68 -3.42 -9.82 -6.45
CA LEU A 68 -4.79 -10.03 -6.92
C LEU A 68 -5.53 -10.75 -5.82
N VAL A 69 -6.61 -10.15 -5.35
CA VAL A 69 -7.34 -10.65 -4.20
C VAL A 69 -8.77 -10.98 -4.65
N PRO A 70 -9.31 -12.16 -4.28
CA PRO A 70 -10.72 -12.43 -4.56
C PRO A 70 -11.60 -11.33 -4.00
N GLN A 71 -12.59 -10.92 -4.77
CA GLN A 71 -13.42 -9.79 -4.37
C GLN A 71 -14.05 -10.00 -2.99
N ALA A 72 -14.45 -11.22 -2.68
CA ALA A 72 -15.07 -11.52 -1.41
C ALA A 72 -14.13 -11.27 -0.23
N MET A 73 -12.81 -11.31 -0.47
CA MET A 73 -11.83 -11.12 0.59
C MET A 73 -11.38 -9.67 0.75
N VAL A 74 -11.81 -8.79 -0.16
CA VAL A 74 -11.33 -7.41 -0.14
C VAL A 74 -11.64 -6.70 1.17
N PRO A 75 -12.86 -6.81 1.74
CA PRO A 75 -13.10 -6.13 3.01
C PRO A 75 -12.18 -6.60 4.14
N ALA A 76 -11.87 -7.89 4.17
CA ALA A 76 -10.98 -8.42 5.20
C ALA A 76 -9.57 -7.88 5.04
N VAL A 77 -9.08 -7.84 3.79
CA VAL A 77 -7.75 -7.30 3.51
C VAL A 77 -7.69 -5.82 3.87
N GLN A 78 -8.71 -5.06 3.49
CA GLN A 78 -8.76 -3.64 3.82
C GLN A 78 -8.76 -3.40 5.32
N ALA A 79 -9.44 -4.25 6.07
CA ALA A 79 -9.46 -4.14 7.52
C ALA A 79 -8.05 -4.36 8.11
N LEU A 80 -7.30 -5.30 7.55
CA LEU A 80 -5.94 -5.57 8.00
C LEU A 80 -4.99 -4.41 7.70
N LEU A 81 -5.23 -3.71 6.59
CA LEU A 81 -4.36 -2.62 6.16
C LEU A 81 -4.72 -1.28 6.80
N ARG A 82 -5.87 -1.21 7.48
CA ARG A 82 -6.30 0.04 8.08
C ARG A 82 -5.36 0.41 9.22
N PRO A 83 -4.91 1.67 9.30
CA PRO A 83 -4.07 2.07 10.42
C PRO A 83 -4.82 1.91 11.73
N HIS A 84 -4.11 1.47 12.76
CA HIS A 84 -4.66 1.38 14.10
C HIS A 84 -4.23 2.59 14.90
N ASP A 85 -5.16 3.13 15.68
CA ASP A 85 -4.80 4.12 16.68
C ASP A 85 -5.13 3.53 18.06
N ASP A 86 -4.90 4.31 19.08
CA ASP A 86 -5.08 3.81 20.44
C ASP A 86 -6.52 3.40 20.71
N ASP A 87 -7.47 4.04 20.06
CA ASP A 87 -8.89 3.74 20.26
C ASP A 87 -9.27 2.40 19.64
N ASP A 88 -8.51 1.95 18.63
CA ASP A 88 -8.78 0.69 17.95
C ASP A 88 -8.16 -0.49 18.66
N LEU A 89 -7.31 -0.25 19.65
CA LEU A 89 -6.63 -1.34 20.32
C LEU A 89 -7.57 -2.00 21.32
N PRO A 90 -7.72 -3.31 21.24
CA PRO A 90 -8.53 -4.01 22.26
C PRO A 90 -7.87 -3.89 23.61
N ALA A 91 -8.70 -3.75 24.63
CA ALA A 91 -8.19 -3.62 25.99
C ALA A 91 -7.34 -4.81 26.41
N PHE A 92 -7.69 -5.99 25.94
CA PHE A 92 -6.94 -7.19 26.32
C PHE A 92 -5.56 -7.26 25.69
N VAL A 93 -5.34 -6.51 24.64
CA VAL A 93 -4.02 -6.51 24.00
C VAL A 93 -2.97 -5.94 24.95
N SER A 94 -3.40 -5.10 25.84
CA SER A 94 -2.46 -4.52 26.79
C SER A 94 -1.91 -5.54 27.75
N GLN A 95 -2.49 -6.68 27.73
CA GLN A 95 -1.97 -7.70 28.53
C GLN A 95 -0.95 -8.51 27.92
N PRO A 96 -0.95 -8.71 27.90
CA PRO A 96 -0.39 -9.59 27.68
C PRO A 96 0.03 -10.35 28.07
N ASP A 97 -0.31 -10.35 27.86
CA ASP A 97 0.12 -11.13 28.03
C ASP A 97 0.27 -11.94 28.12
N ASP A 98 -0.06 -11.86 27.81
CA ASP A 98 0.31 -12.63 27.76
C ASP A 98 0.61 -13.39 27.82
N ASP A 99 0.45 -13.32 27.71
CA ASP A 99 1.06 -14.09 27.60
C ASP A 99 1.20 -14.85 27.55
N ASP A 100 0.95 -14.76 27.40
CA ASP A 100 1.45 -15.52 27.17
C ASP A 100 1.44 -16.09 26.83
N HIS A 101 1.05 -15.97 26.27
CA HIS A 101 1.55 -16.48 25.82
C HIS A 101 1.84 -16.87 25.47
N GLY A 102 1.47 -16.72 25.42
CA GLY A 102 2.12 -17.11 25.03
C GLY A 102 2.07 -17.54 24.70
N SER A 103 1.74 -17.47 24.59
CA SER A 103 2.15 -17.92 24.23
C SER A 103 2.02 -18.25 23.63
N SER A 104 1.62 -18.02 23.38
CA SER A 104 1.97 -18.25 22.81
C SER A 104 2.16 -18.43 22.10
N LEU A 105 2.01 -18.05 21.77
CA LEU A 105 2.70 -18.04 21.19
C LEU A 105 3.35 -18.17 20.88
N PRO A 106 3.12 -18.04 21.13
CA PRO A 106 3.95 -18.09 20.97
C PRO A 106 4.49 -17.91 20.97
N ARG A 107 4.50 -17.57 21.05
CA ARG A 107 5.20 -17.31 21.16
C ARG A 107 5.75 -17.31 20.89
N THR A 108 5.30 -17.12 21.06
CA THR A 108 5.82 -17.01 20.96
C THR A 108 6.12 -16.85 20.84
#